data_f3e59566facb4c5134d7b59f05e49abe
#
_entry.id   f3e59566facb4c5134d7b59f05e49abe
#
_cell.length_a   1.000
_cell.length_b   1.000
_cell.length_c   1.000
_cell.angle_alpha   90.00
_cell.angle_beta   90.00
_cell.angle_gamma   90.00
#
_symmetry.space_group_name_H-M   'P 1'
#
loop_
_entity.id
_entity.type
_entity.pdbx_description
1 polymer ?
#
loop_
_entity_poly.entity_id
_entity_poly.type
_entity_poly.pdbx_seq_one_letter_code
_entity_poly.pdbx_strand_id
1 'polypeptide(L)'
;MKKLFVCTFVILCLSANMTAQTTKDVRKERQEMRKASKSDLNQKASKAARKDAKKLTKEGWITAPGALPLEKQLDKSYMMQMEYDDDMYPKYLMGEAMSIGENYDAAKMQALELAKQNLAGQIQTEVTALIENSVANQQLANEEASSLTQSIMGAKNLISQSIGRTITVMECYRVKTNKNKEVLVRIAYNGAMAKAAAKRAIQDELKSKSEDIQKKLDKILGW
;
A
#
# COMPACT_ATOMS: atom_id res chain seq x y z
N MET A 1 49.59 -7.41 -30.74
CA MET A 1 48.19 -7.81 -31.03
C MET A 1 47.66 -9.00 -30.19
N LYS A 2 48.48 -10.03 -29.88
CA LYS A 2 48.01 -11.19 -29.09
C LYS A 2 47.64 -10.88 -27.62
N LYS A 3 48.23 -9.86 -26.96
CA LYS A 3 47.94 -9.51 -25.56
C LYS A 3 46.63 -8.72 -25.41
N LEU A 4 46.13 -8.05 -26.43
CA LEU A 4 44.87 -7.29 -26.37
C LEU A 4 43.65 -8.23 -26.44
N PHE A 5 43.77 -9.33 -27.15
CA PHE A 5 42.67 -10.33 -27.27
C PHE A 5 42.42 -11.13 -26.00
N VAL A 6 43.44 -11.35 -25.18
CA VAL A 6 43.32 -12.08 -23.90
C VAL A 6 42.59 -11.24 -22.87
N CYS A 7 42.82 -9.92 -22.78
CA CYS A 7 42.13 -9.05 -21.86
C CYS A 7 40.64 -8.91 -22.17
N THR A 8 40.25 -8.83 -23.44
CA THR A 8 38.82 -8.72 -23.83
C THR A 8 38.05 -10.01 -23.52
N PHE A 9 38.70 -11.18 -23.64
CA PHE A 9 38.06 -12.46 -23.35
C PHE A 9 37.86 -12.67 -21.83
N VAL A 10 38.80 -12.18 -20.98
CA VAL A 10 38.68 -12.25 -19.51
C VAL A 10 37.58 -11.33 -18.99
N ILE A 11 37.43 -10.12 -19.58
CA ILE A 11 36.35 -9.20 -19.19
C ILE A 11 34.98 -9.74 -19.56
N LEU A 12 34.85 -10.41 -20.73
CA LEU A 12 33.60 -11.03 -21.15
C LEU A 12 33.20 -12.22 -20.26
N CYS A 13 34.17 -13.00 -19.77
CA CYS A 13 33.91 -14.12 -18.84
C CYS A 13 33.52 -13.65 -17.44
N LEU A 14 34.06 -12.51 -16.96
CA LEU A 14 33.69 -11.91 -15.67
C LEU A 14 32.27 -11.35 -15.66
N SER A 15 31.83 -10.71 -16.75
CA SER A 15 30.48 -10.18 -16.87
C SER A 15 29.41 -11.29 -16.98
N ALA A 16 29.72 -12.39 -17.65
CA ALA A 16 28.81 -13.53 -17.73
C ALA A 16 28.63 -14.26 -16.38
N ASN A 17 29.66 -14.29 -15.54
CA ASN A 17 29.56 -14.89 -14.21
C ASN A 17 28.76 -14.02 -13.24
N MET A 18 28.85 -12.69 -13.29
CA MET A 18 28.04 -11.78 -12.46
C MET A 18 26.54 -11.88 -12.78
N THR A 19 26.16 -11.94 -14.04
CA THR A 19 24.74 -12.07 -14.44
C THR A 19 24.16 -13.45 -14.08
N ALA A 20 24.96 -14.51 -14.15
CA ALA A 20 24.55 -15.85 -13.76
C ALA A 20 24.38 -16.01 -12.24
N GLN A 21 25.19 -15.34 -11.44
CA GLN A 21 25.06 -15.29 -9.98
C GLN A 21 23.79 -14.53 -9.57
N THR A 22 23.55 -13.35 -10.13
CA THR A 22 22.35 -12.53 -9.84
C THR A 22 21.05 -13.30 -10.16
N THR A 23 21.01 -14.05 -11.25
CA THR A 23 19.83 -14.86 -11.60
C THR A 23 19.62 -16.07 -10.69
N LYS A 24 20.68 -16.67 -10.16
CA LYS A 24 20.60 -17.76 -9.17
C LYS A 24 20.09 -17.26 -7.83
N ASP A 25 20.56 -16.09 -7.39
CA ASP A 25 20.16 -15.47 -6.12
C ASP A 25 18.68 -15.06 -6.17
N VAL A 26 18.23 -14.43 -7.24
CA VAL A 26 16.82 -14.10 -7.47
C VAL A 26 15.94 -15.36 -7.52
N ARG A 27 16.42 -16.47 -8.09
CA ARG A 27 15.68 -17.73 -8.07
C ARG A 27 15.58 -18.35 -6.68
N LYS A 28 16.65 -18.30 -5.88
CA LYS A 28 16.67 -18.73 -4.49
C LYS A 28 15.69 -17.94 -3.65
N GLU A 29 15.76 -16.63 -3.72
CA GLU A 29 14.86 -15.71 -3.02
C GLU A 29 13.39 -15.98 -3.37
N ARG A 30 13.07 -16.17 -4.66
CA ARG A 30 11.71 -16.56 -5.08
C ARG A 30 11.27 -17.92 -4.53
N GLN A 31 12.19 -18.88 -4.41
CA GLN A 31 11.87 -20.17 -3.81
C GLN A 31 11.63 -20.06 -2.31
N GLU A 32 12.41 -19.24 -1.61
CA GLU A 32 12.24 -18.97 -0.18
C GLU A 32 10.91 -18.24 0.08
N MET A 33 10.60 -17.23 -0.71
CA MET A 33 9.29 -16.56 -0.65
C MET A 33 8.12 -17.52 -0.88
N ARG A 34 8.23 -18.44 -1.85
CA ARG A 34 7.19 -19.46 -2.09
C ARG A 34 7.04 -20.42 -0.92
N LYS A 35 8.16 -20.84 -0.28
CA LYS A 35 8.12 -21.70 0.90
C LYS A 35 7.50 -20.97 2.09
N ALA A 36 7.88 -19.71 2.34
CA ALA A 36 7.30 -18.86 3.37
C ALA A 36 5.80 -18.68 3.16
N SER A 37 5.37 -18.28 1.96
CA SER A 37 3.94 -18.12 1.63
C SER A 37 3.14 -19.42 1.81
N LYS A 38 3.71 -20.57 1.48
CA LYS A 38 3.07 -21.88 1.68
C LYS A 38 2.98 -22.24 3.17
N SER A 39 4.00 -21.90 3.96
CA SER A 39 3.99 -22.05 5.41
C SER A 39 2.89 -21.20 6.03
N ASP A 40 2.80 -19.93 5.65
CA ASP A 40 1.79 -18.99 6.16
C ASP A 40 0.36 -19.43 5.85
N LEU A 41 0.14 -20.01 4.66
CA LEU A 41 -1.17 -20.58 4.31
C LEU A 41 -1.58 -21.76 5.19
N ASN A 42 -0.62 -22.55 5.69
CA ASN A 42 -0.86 -23.73 6.51
C ASN A 42 -0.94 -23.40 8.02
N GLN A 43 -0.42 -22.27 8.47
CA GLN A 43 -0.51 -21.84 9.88
C GLN A 43 -1.95 -21.52 10.25
N LYS A 44 -2.30 -21.74 11.53
CA LYS A 44 -3.61 -21.29 12.03
C LYS A 44 -3.61 -19.77 12.14
N ALA A 45 -4.71 -19.14 11.71
CA ALA A 45 -4.93 -17.72 11.94
C ALA A 45 -4.94 -17.41 13.45
N SER A 46 -4.60 -16.18 13.82
CA SER A 46 -4.60 -15.69 15.20
C SER A 46 -5.96 -15.89 15.89
N LYS A 47 -5.95 -15.92 17.22
CA LYS A 47 -7.19 -16.07 18.00
C LYS A 47 -8.16 -14.91 17.72
N ALA A 48 -7.65 -13.69 17.54
CA ALA A 48 -8.44 -12.51 17.21
C ALA A 48 -9.11 -12.68 15.85
N ALA A 49 -8.34 -12.96 14.80
CA ALA A 49 -8.87 -13.15 13.45
C ALA A 49 -9.93 -14.25 13.37
N ARG A 50 -9.73 -15.38 14.06
CA ARG A 50 -10.73 -16.45 14.12
C ARG A 50 -12.01 -16.05 14.87
N LYS A 51 -11.90 -15.23 15.93
CA LYS A 51 -13.05 -14.71 16.67
C LYS A 51 -13.87 -13.77 15.79
N ASP A 52 -13.21 -12.86 15.09
CA ASP A 52 -13.89 -11.86 14.25
C ASP A 52 -14.45 -12.50 12.97
N ALA A 53 -13.75 -13.48 12.38
CA ALA A 53 -14.30 -14.28 11.29
C ALA A 53 -15.59 -14.98 11.68
N LYS A 54 -15.65 -15.58 12.88
CA LYS A 54 -16.88 -16.21 13.41
C LYS A 54 -18.01 -15.20 13.59
N LYS A 55 -17.70 -13.97 14.05
CA LYS A 55 -18.69 -12.91 14.19
C LYS A 55 -19.27 -12.53 12.83
N LEU A 56 -18.41 -12.23 11.85
CA LEU A 56 -18.82 -11.90 10.51
C LEU A 56 -19.64 -13.03 9.86
N THR A 57 -19.22 -14.29 10.02
CA THR A 57 -19.98 -15.44 9.51
C THR A 57 -21.38 -15.52 10.12
N LYS A 58 -21.53 -15.24 11.43
CA LYS A 58 -22.86 -15.19 12.08
C LYS A 58 -23.75 -14.05 11.52
N GLU A 59 -23.13 -12.96 11.07
CA GLU A 59 -23.80 -11.83 10.42
C GLU A 59 -24.14 -12.10 8.94
N GLY A 60 -23.84 -13.32 8.46
CA GLY A 60 -24.12 -13.75 7.09
C GLY A 60 -23.04 -13.43 6.06
N TRP A 61 -21.86 -12.94 6.51
CA TRP A 61 -20.76 -12.70 5.60
C TRP A 61 -20.09 -14.00 5.16
N ILE A 62 -19.84 -14.12 3.88
CA ILE A 62 -19.14 -15.24 3.24
C ILE A 62 -18.00 -14.73 2.36
N THR A 63 -16.97 -15.53 2.20
CA THR A 63 -15.85 -15.19 1.34
C THR A 63 -16.21 -15.25 -0.12
N ALA A 64 -15.58 -14.39 -0.94
CA ALA A 64 -15.70 -14.47 -2.40
C ALA A 64 -15.20 -15.82 -2.94
N PRO A 65 -15.74 -16.32 -4.03
CA PRO A 65 -15.24 -17.53 -4.68
C PRO A 65 -13.74 -17.40 -5.01
N GLY A 66 -12.94 -18.39 -4.60
CA GLY A 66 -11.50 -18.40 -4.82
C GLY A 66 -10.67 -17.53 -3.88
N ALA A 67 -11.29 -16.77 -2.97
CA ALA A 67 -10.58 -16.02 -1.93
C ALA A 67 -10.15 -16.92 -0.77
N LEU A 68 -9.17 -16.46 0.02
CA LEU A 68 -8.77 -17.13 1.25
C LEU A 68 -9.93 -17.20 2.26
N PRO A 69 -9.96 -18.18 3.18
CA PRO A 69 -10.91 -18.20 4.29
C PRO A 69 -10.89 -16.87 5.04
N LEU A 70 -12.05 -16.43 5.54
CA LEU A 70 -12.22 -15.12 6.18
C LEU A 70 -11.25 -14.89 7.34
N GLU A 71 -10.99 -15.92 8.14
CA GLU A 71 -10.01 -15.86 9.23
C GLU A 71 -8.58 -15.59 8.74
N LYS A 72 -8.21 -16.08 7.56
CA LYS A 72 -6.90 -15.84 6.95
C LYS A 72 -6.78 -14.45 6.36
N GLN A 73 -7.85 -13.96 5.77
CA GLN A 73 -7.93 -12.60 5.25
C GLN A 73 -7.79 -11.57 6.38
N LEU A 74 -8.51 -11.78 7.49
CA LEU A 74 -8.42 -10.93 8.69
C LEU A 74 -7.03 -10.98 9.32
N ASP A 75 -6.45 -12.17 9.45
CA ASP A 75 -5.12 -12.35 10.01
C ASP A 75 -4.07 -11.58 9.23
N LYS A 76 -4.06 -11.73 7.90
CA LYS A 76 -3.19 -10.97 7.00
C LYS A 76 -3.41 -9.46 7.15
N SER A 77 -4.66 -9.03 7.22
CA SER A 77 -5.01 -7.62 7.42
C SER A 77 -4.44 -7.07 8.72
N TYR A 78 -4.55 -7.81 9.83
CA TYR A 78 -4.03 -7.39 11.13
C TYR A 78 -2.49 -7.35 11.15
N MET A 79 -1.83 -8.35 10.54
CA MET A 79 -0.37 -8.35 10.42
C MET A 79 0.11 -7.10 9.67
N MET A 80 -0.49 -6.80 8.52
CA MET A 80 -0.10 -5.62 7.73
C MET A 80 -0.40 -4.29 8.43
N GLN A 81 -1.46 -4.21 9.24
CA GLN A 81 -1.77 -3.01 10.04
C GLN A 81 -0.75 -2.75 11.15
N MET A 82 -0.10 -3.80 11.66
CA MET A 82 0.89 -3.71 12.75
C MET A 82 2.34 -3.70 12.24
N GLU A 83 2.53 -3.64 10.93
CA GLU A 83 3.86 -3.56 10.32
C GLU A 83 4.30 -2.10 10.21
N TYR A 84 5.43 -1.76 10.86
CA TYR A 84 6.04 -0.44 10.85
C TYR A 84 7.33 -0.48 10.04
N ASP A 85 7.74 0.66 9.52
CA ASP A 85 9.06 0.86 8.92
C ASP A 85 10.11 1.17 10.01
N ASP A 86 11.36 1.38 9.60
CA ASP A 86 12.48 1.63 10.49
C ASP A 86 12.32 2.95 11.27
N ASP A 87 11.53 3.89 10.76
CA ASP A 87 11.21 5.18 11.38
C ASP A 87 9.93 5.12 12.23
N MET A 88 9.38 3.93 12.48
CA MET A 88 8.16 3.70 13.25
C MET A 88 6.88 4.27 12.61
N TYR A 89 6.88 4.51 11.30
CA TYR A 89 5.66 4.83 10.55
C TYR A 89 4.96 3.56 10.05
N PRO A 90 3.62 3.57 9.91
CA PRO A 90 2.91 2.44 9.34
C PRO A 90 3.43 2.10 7.94
N LYS A 91 3.89 0.87 7.75
CA LYS A 91 4.37 0.39 6.45
C LYS A 91 3.26 0.28 5.42
N TYR A 92 2.03 0.07 5.89
CA TYR A 92 0.83 -0.01 5.06
C TYR A 92 -0.29 0.86 5.61
N LEU A 93 -0.90 1.64 4.73
CA LEU A 93 -2.15 2.34 5.00
C LEU A 93 -3.32 1.48 4.50
N MET A 94 -4.43 1.48 5.24
CA MET A 94 -5.59 0.65 4.94
C MET A 94 -6.79 1.50 4.51
N GLY A 95 -7.44 1.10 3.41
CA GLY A 95 -8.74 1.63 3.03
C GLY A 95 -9.80 0.53 3.14
N GLU A 96 -10.92 0.80 3.79
CA GLU A 96 -12.04 -0.12 3.90
C GLU A 96 -13.34 0.56 3.48
N ALA A 97 -14.18 -0.17 2.77
CA ALA A 97 -15.51 0.29 2.45
C ALA A 97 -16.48 -0.86 2.19
N MET A 98 -17.76 -0.57 2.36
CA MET A 98 -18.88 -1.42 1.98
C MET A 98 -19.70 -0.77 0.90
N SER A 99 -20.28 -1.59 0.03
CA SER A 99 -21.25 -1.15 -0.95
C SER A 99 -22.34 -2.20 -1.20
N ILE A 100 -23.47 -1.76 -1.66
CA ILE A 100 -24.61 -2.60 -2.01
C ILE A 100 -24.90 -2.43 -3.50
N GLY A 101 -25.03 -3.55 -4.21
CA GLY A 101 -25.39 -3.57 -5.63
C GLY A 101 -26.34 -4.71 -5.95
N GLU A 102 -26.96 -4.66 -7.11
CA GLU A 102 -27.85 -5.73 -7.59
C GLU A 102 -27.12 -7.07 -7.76
N ASN A 103 -25.86 -7.00 -8.16
CA ASN A 103 -24.99 -8.16 -8.28
C ASN A 103 -23.66 -7.94 -7.54
N TYR A 104 -22.89 -9.02 -7.37
CA TYR A 104 -21.63 -9.02 -6.65
C TYR A 104 -20.59 -8.09 -7.29
N ASP A 105 -20.44 -8.12 -8.61
CA ASP A 105 -19.39 -7.38 -9.30
C ASP A 105 -19.62 -5.87 -9.23
N ALA A 106 -20.87 -5.41 -9.40
CA ALA A 106 -21.24 -4.00 -9.25
C ALA A 106 -20.97 -3.50 -7.82
N ALA A 107 -21.40 -4.26 -6.81
CA ALA A 107 -21.12 -3.93 -5.41
C ALA A 107 -19.61 -3.92 -5.10
N LYS A 108 -18.86 -4.90 -5.61
CA LYS A 108 -17.41 -4.98 -5.43
C LYS A 108 -16.69 -3.80 -6.06
N MET A 109 -16.99 -3.45 -7.29
CA MET A 109 -16.36 -2.31 -7.97
C MET A 109 -16.59 -1.01 -7.21
N GLN A 110 -17.82 -0.77 -6.76
CA GLN A 110 -18.16 0.40 -5.96
C GLN A 110 -17.46 0.38 -4.58
N ALA A 111 -17.41 -0.77 -3.90
CA ALA A 111 -16.72 -0.91 -2.63
C ALA A 111 -15.19 -0.65 -2.78
N LEU A 112 -14.57 -1.14 -3.85
CA LEU A 112 -13.15 -0.89 -4.15
C LEU A 112 -12.87 0.60 -4.37
N GLU A 113 -13.73 1.30 -5.11
CA GLU A 113 -13.58 2.72 -5.36
C GLU A 113 -13.73 3.55 -4.07
N LEU A 114 -14.75 3.24 -3.27
CA LEU A 114 -14.94 3.86 -1.96
C LEU A 114 -13.75 3.57 -1.01
N ALA A 115 -13.21 2.34 -1.04
CA ALA A 115 -12.04 1.99 -0.24
C ALA A 115 -10.80 2.79 -0.66
N LYS A 116 -10.59 3.06 -1.95
CA LYS A 116 -9.53 3.96 -2.43
C LYS A 116 -9.74 5.40 -1.99
N GLN A 117 -10.96 5.90 -2.01
CA GLN A 117 -11.27 7.25 -1.53
C GLN A 117 -11.03 7.39 -0.02
N ASN A 118 -11.34 6.35 0.76
CA ASN A 118 -11.03 6.30 2.19
C ASN A 118 -9.52 6.24 2.43
N LEU A 119 -8.80 5.45 1.63
CA LEU A 119 -7.35 5.40 1.65
C LEU A 119 -6.72 6.76 1.31
N ALA A 120 -7.24 7.47 0.30
CA ALA A 120 -6.80 8.82 -0.05
C ALA A 120 -6.97 9.81 1.12
N GLY A 121 -8.07 9.69 1.88
CA GLY A 121 -8.28 10.47 3.11
C GLY A 121 -7.25 10.16 4.19
N GLN A 122 -6.87 8.91 4.36
CA GLN A 122 -5.80 8.53 5.31
C GLN A 122 -4.43 9.07 4.84
N ILE A 123 -4.12 8.98 3.55
CA ILE A 123 -2.89 9.56 2.99
C ILE A 123 -2.83 11.07 3.26
N GLN A 124 -3.94 11.80 3.07
CA GLN A 124 -4.00 13.21 3.41
C GLN A 124 -3.65 13.45 4.88
N THR A 125 -4.29 12.71 5.79
CA THR A 125 -4.08 12.84 7.23
C THR A 125 -2.63 12.57 7.61
N GLU A 126 -2.03 11.51 7.11
CA GLU A 126 -0.63 11.14 7.39
C GLU A 126 0.36 12.22 6.87
N VAL A 127 0.18 12.66 5.63
CA VAL A 127 1.06 13.69 5.04
C VAL A 127 0.89 15.03 5.76
N THR A 128 -0.34 15.41 6.13
CA THR A 128 -0.62 16.62 6.91
C THR A 128 0.08 16.55 8.27
N ALA A 129 -0.03 15.42 8.98
CA ALA A 129 0.63 15.24 10.27
C ALA A 129 2.16 15.35 10.18
N LEU A 130 2.77 14.83 9.11
CA LEU A 130 4.21 14.98 8.85
C LEU A 130 4.61 16.43 8.62
N ILE A 131 3.80 17.21 7.88
CA ILE A 131 4.02 18.63 7.63
C ILE A 131 3.90 19.41 8.96
N GLU A 132 2.86 19.15 9.76
CA GLU A 132 2.66 19.81 11.05
C GLU A 132 3.77 19.49 12.06
N ASN A 133 4.20 18.24 12.13
CA ASN A 133 5.35 17.84 12.95
C ASN A 133 6.65 18.52 12.53
N SER A 134 6.81 18.86 11.25
CA SER A 134 7.99 19.57 10.76
C SER A 134 8.05 21.02 11.25
N VAL A 135 6.91 21.64 11.49
CA VAL A 135 6.83 22.97 12.14
C VAL A 135 7.29 22.88 13.59
N ALA A 136 6.78 21.89 14.33
CA ALA A 136 7.18 21.66 15.73
C ALA A 136 8.71 21.43 15.87
N ASN A 137 9.32 20.82 14.85
CA ASN A 137 10.76 20.60 14.78
C ASN A 137 11.55 21.73 14.10
N GLN A 138 10.94 22.88 13.85
CA GLN A 138 11.55 24.07 13.22
C GLN A 138 12.16 23.82 11.83
N GLN A 139 11.64 22.85 11.08
CA GLN A 139 12.09 22.52 9.73
C GLN A 139 11.36 23.32 8.65
N LEU A 140 10.10 23.71 8.91
CA LEU A 140 9.28 24.57 8.07
C LEU A 140 8.75 25.76 8.87
N ALA A 141 8.53 26.89 8.20
CA ALA A 141 7.80 28.02 8.76
C ALA A 141 6.29 27.73 8.82
N ASN A 142 5.58 28.31 9.78
CA ASN A 142 4.15 28.10 9.98
C ASN A 142 3.31 28.44 8.72
N GLU A 143 3.65 29.52 8.01
CA GLU A 143 2.95 29.94 6.80
C GLU A 143 3.14 28.95 5.64
N GLU A 144 4.36 28.42 5.48
CA GLU A 144 4.69 27.41 4.47
C GLU A 144 3.93 26.11 4.75
N ALA A 145 3.95 25.64 5.99
CA ALA A 145 3.24 24.43 6.41
C ALA A 145 1.73 24.57 6.24
N SER A 146 1.15 25.72 6.61
CA SER A 146 -0.29 25.99 6.45
C SER A 146 -0.71 25.95 4.98
N SER A 147 0.04 26.57 4.09
CA SER A 147 -0.23 26.55 2.64
C SER A 147 -0.18 25.13 2.08
N LEU A 148 0.85 24.34 2.47
CA LEU A 148 1.00 22.95 2.02
C LEU A 148 -0.09 22.03 2.56
N THR A 149 -0.44 22.17 3.83
CA THR A 149 -1.55 21.43 4.44
C THR A 149 -2.84 21.69 3.70
N GLN A 150 -3.15 22.97 3.40
CA GLN A 150 -4.34 23.33 2.63
C GLN A 150 -4.35 22.68 1.24
N SER A 151 -3.22 22.65 0.57
CA SER A 151 -3.09 22.00 -0.75
C SER A 151 -3.31 20.49 -0.69
N ILE A 152 -2.71 19.82 0.27
CA ILE A 152 -2.92 18.39 0.49
C ILE A 152 -4.38 18.09 0.83
N MET A 153 -5.01 18.91 1.69
CA MET A 153 -6.42 18.73 2.05
C MET A 153 -7.36 18.94 0.86
N GLY A 154 -7.04 19.83 -0.07
CA GLY A 154 -7.78 20.02 -1.32
C GLY A 154 -7.58 18.89 -2.34
N ALA A 155 -6.49 18.13 -2.25
CA ALA A 155 -6.06 17.19 -3.26
C ALA A 155 -6.63 15.77 -3.12
N LYS A 156 -7.59 15.47 -2.26
CA LYS A 156 -8.09 14.10 -1.99
C LYS A 156 -8.42 13.32 -3.26
N ASN A 157 -9.15 13.92 -4.19
CA ASN A 157 -9.54 13.25 -5.43
C ASN A 157 -8.32 12.97 -6.33
N LEU A 158 -7.35 13.89 -6.38
CA LEU A 158 -6.11 13.72 -7.12
C LEU A 158 -5.24 12.64 -6.50
N ILE A 159 -5.17 12.57 -5.17
CA ILE A 159 -4.49 11.50 -4.44
C ILE A 159 -5.14 10.16 -4.78
N SER A 160 -6.49 10.05 -4.74
CA SER A 160 -7.21 8.82 -5.08
C SER A 160 -6.88 8.34 -6.50
N GLN A 161 -6.84 9.25 -7.48
CA GLN A 161 -6.44 8.95 -8.86
C GLN A 161 -4.96 8.54 -8.98
N SER A 162 -4.10 9.07 -8.11
CA SER A 162 -2.67 8.77 -8.07
C SER A 162 -2.34 7.46 -7.35
N ILE A 163 -3.30 6.85 -6.63
CA ILE A 163 -3.14 5.54 -6.01
C ILE A 163 -3.00 4.49 -7.11
N GLY A 164 -1.85 3.86 -7.15
CA GLY A 164 -1.56 2.79 -8.08
C GLY A 164 -2.14 1.43 -7.62
N ARG A 165 -1.36 0.38 -7.80
CA ARG A 165 -1.75 -0.98 -7.43
C ARG A 165 -1.87 -1.14 -5.92
N THR A 166 -3.08 -1.45 -5.44
CA THR A 166 -3.37 -1.81 -4.06
C THR A 166 -3.37 -3.34 -3.86
N ILE A 167 -3.28 -3.77 -2.62
CA ILE A 167 -3.41 -5.19 -2.22
C ILE A 167 -4.76 -5.37 -1.56
N THR A 168 -5.67 -6.16 -2.14
CA THR A 168 -6.89 -6.56 -1.46
C THR A 168 -6.54 -7.56 -0.35
N VAL A 169 -6.73 -7.17 0.90
CA VAL A 169 -6.42 -8.00 2.08
C VAL A 169 -7.65 -8.68 2.64
N MET A 170 -8.82 -8.11 2.43
CA MET A 170 -10.10 -8.69 2.83
C MET A 170 -11.17 -8.40 1.77
N GLU A 171 -11.94 -9.42 1.44
CA GLU A 171 -13.08 -9.36 0.52
C GLU A 171 -14.10 -10.40 0.94
N CYS A 172 -15.27 -9.94 1.35
CA CYS A 172 -16.39 -10.79 1.69
C CYS A 172 -17.69 -10.13 1.27
N TYR A 173 -18.75 -10.92 1.17
CA TYR A 173 -20.05 -10.42 0.79
C TYR A 173 -21.15 -11.13 1.57
N ARG A 174 -22.34 -10.53 1.59
CA ARG A 174 -23.56 -11.18 2.06
C ARG A 174 -24.74 -10.82 1.17
N VAL A 175 -25.76 -11.67 1.21
CA VAL A 175 -27.00 -11.48 0.44
C VAL A 175 -28.01 -10.78 1.35
N LYS A 176 -28.54 -9.66 0.89
CA LYS A 176 -29.59 -8.92 1.59
C LYS A 176 -30.96 -9.54 1.30
N THR A 177 -31.96 -9.19 2.11
CA THR A 177 -33.34 -9.67 1.98
C THR A 177 -33.94 -9.41 0.59
N ASN A 178 -33.57 -8.28 -0.04
CA ASN A 178 -34.00 -7.92 -1.41
C ASN A 178 -33.14 -8.57 -2.51
N LYS A 179 -32.36 -9.60 -2.20
CA LYS A 179 -31.41 -10.31 -3.06
C LYS A 179 -30.19 -9.49 -3.52
N ASN A 180 -30.09 -8.21 -3.20
CA ASN A 180 -28.88 -7.42 -3.46
C ASN A 180 -27.68 -8.03 -2.74
N LYS A 181 -26.50 -7.75 -3.27
CA LYS A 181 -25.23 -8.16 -2.67
C LYS A 181 -24.62 -6.96 -1.95
N GLU A 182 -24.28 -7.15 -0.68
CA GLU A 182 -23.47 -6.21 0.08
C GLU A 182 -22.07 -6.77 0.12
N VAL A 183 -21.09 -5.98 -0.32
CA VAL A 183 -19.67 -6.37 -0.40
C VAL A 183 -18.87 -5.48 0.52
N LEU A 184 -18.03 -6.08 1.34
CA LEU A 184 -17.03 -5.42 2.18
C LEU A 184 -15.64 -5.71 1.62
N VAL A 185 -14.88 -4.65 1.38
CA VAL A 185 -13.50 -4.73 0.87
C VAL A 185 -12.58 -3.94 1.77
N ARG A 186 -11.43 -4.51 2.09
CA ARG A 186 -10.29 -3.82 2.70
C ARG A 186 -9.07 -3.96 1.80
N ILE A 187 -8.45 -2.83 1.50
CA ILE A 187 -7.23 -2.75 0.69
C ILE A 187 -6.07 -2.21 1.52
N ALA A 188 -4.87 -2.65 1.21
CA ALA A 188 -3.63 -2.13 1.78
C ALA A 188 -2.80 -1.44 0.69
N TYR A 189 -2.13 -0.37 1.06
CA TYR A 189 -1.24 0.39 0.18
C TYR A 189 0.05 0.74 0.90
N ASN A 190 1.18 0.56 0.24
CA ASN A 190 2.48 0.82 0.84
C ASN A 190 2.65 2.30 1.20
N GLY A 191 3.13 2.61 2.39
CA GLY A 191 3.28 3.97 2.92
C GLY A 191 4.21 4.86 2.09
N ALA A 192 5.33 4.33 1.60
CA ALA A 192 6.22 5.10 0.72
C ALA A 192 5.53 5.43 -0.62
N MET A 193 4.76 4.49 -1.19
CA MET A 193 3.96 4.75 -2.38
C MET A 193 2.83 5.73 -2.11
N ALA A 194 2.27 5.75 -0.91
CA ALA A 194 1.25 6.70 -0.48
C ALA A 194 1.79 8.13 -0.44
N LYS A 195 2.95 8.34 0.16
CA LYS A 195 3.66 9.61 0.15
C LYS A 195 3.95 10.08 -1.29
N ALA A 196 4.43 9.18 -2.16
CA ALA A 196 4.66 9.49 -3.57
C ALA A 196 3.36 9.83 -4.33
N ALA A 197 2.23 9.21 -4.00
CA ALA A 197 0.93 9.56 -4.58
C ALA A 197 0.48 10.97 -4.15
N ALA A 198 0.68 11.35 -2.89
CA ALA A 198 0.41 12.70 -2.41
C ALA A 198 1.31 13.74 -3.11
N LYS A 199 2.61 13.47 -3.26
CA LYS A 199 3.53 14.36 -4.03
C LYS A 199 3.03 14.60 -5.45
N ARG A 200 2.65 13.53 -6.16
CA ARG A 200 2.12 13.68 -7.53
C ARG A 200 0.84 14.52 -7.57
N ALA A 201 -0.03 14.36 -6.57
CA ALA A 201 -1.30 15.08 -6.54
C ALA A 201 -1.16 16.60 -6.39
N ILE A 202 -0.08 17.06 -5.75
CA ILE A 202 0.21 18.50 -5.56
C ILE A 202 1.44 18.97 -6.36
N GLN A 203 1.89 18.17 -7.34
CA GLN A 203 3.13 18.41 -8.08
C GLN A 203 3.16 19.81 -8.75
N ASP A 204 2.05 20.27 -9.31
CA ASP A 204 2.00 21.55 -10.01
C ASP A 204 2.10 22.72 -9.03
N GLU A 205 1.53 22.60 -7.85
CA GLU A 205 1.70 23.58 -6.79
C GLU A 205 3.12 23.59 -6.22
N LEU A 206 3.72 22.40 -6.01
CA LEU A 206 5.11 22.31 -5.56
C LEU A 206 6.09 22.99 -6.51
N LYS A 207 5.85 22.94 -7.83
CA LYS A 207 6.68 23.65 -8.82
C LYS A 207 6.66 25.16 -8.66
N SER A 208 5.62 25.73 -8.08
CA SER A 208 5.51 27.16 -7.80
C SER A 208 6.26 27.61 -6.54
N LYS A 209 6.68 26.66 -5.70
CA LYS A 209 7.44 26.93 -4.46
C LYS A 209 8.92 27.06 -4.74
N SER A 210 9.65 27.74 -3.83
CA SER A 210 11.10 27.86 -3.94
C SER A 210 11.78 26.48 -3.86
N GLU A 211 12.96 26.33 -4.48
CA GLU A 211 13.76 25.10 -4.41
C GLU A 211 14.10 24.68 -2.97
N ASP A 212 14.28 25.65 -2.07
CA ASP A 212 14.56 25.38 -0.66
C ASP A 212 13.38 24.68 0.02
N ILE A 213 12.15 25.15 -0.22
CA ILE A 213 10.92 24.50 0.31
C ILE A 213 10.78 23.09 -0.27
N GLN A 214 11.03 22.92 -1.58
CA GLN A 214 10.96 21.59 -2.21
C GLN A 214 11.97 20.61 -1.57
N LYS A 215 13.22 21.03 -1.36
CA LYS A 215 14.25 20.21 -0.70
C LYS A 215 13.89 19.88 0.75
N LYS A 216 13.34 20.83 1.50
CA LYS A 216 12.87 20.58 2.87
C LYS A 216 11.76 19.55 2.89
N LEU A 217 10.77 19.66 2.00
CA LEU A 217 9.68 18.69 1.88
C LEU A 217 10.17 17.31 1.48
N ASP A 218 11.08 17.21 0.53
CA ASP A 218 11.67 15.94 0.12
C ASP A 218 12.34 15.23 1.32
N LYS A 219 13.01 15.99 2.17
CA LYS A 219 13.62 15.46 3.39
C LYS A 219 12.59 15.03 4.44
N ILE A 220 11.55 15.84 4.69
CA ILE A 220 10.54 15.61 5.73
C ILE A 220 9.64 14.43 5.35
N LEU A 221 9.23 14.36 4.09
CA LEU A 221 8.28 13.38 3.60
C LEU A 221 8.94 12.11 3.05
N GLY A 222 10.28 12.10 2.97
CA GLY A 222 11.03 10.99 2.39
C GLY A 222 10.71 10.79 0.91
N TRP A 223 10.58 11.88 0.18
CA TRP A 223 10.21 11.89 -1.25
C TRP A 223 11.43 11.81 -2.14
#